data_1c63212937a7265713c58d77ea33b70b
#
_entry.id   1c63212937a7265713c58d77ea33b70b
#
_cell.length_a   1.000
_cell.length_b   1.000
_cell.length_c   1.000
_cell.angle_alpha   90.00
_cell.angle_beta   90.00
_cell.angle_gamma   90.00
#
_symmetry.space_group_name_H-M   'P 1'
#
loop_
_entity.id
_entity.type
_entity.pdbx_description
1 polymer ?
#
loop_
_entity_poly.entity_id
_entity_poly.type
_entity_poly.pdbx_seq_one_letter_code
_entity_poly.pdbx_strand_id
1 'polypeptide(L)'
;STGASCVIVSPAFADAASARGACIVTPDPYHYFARLTQLWKRAHAPATVAGIHPSAVVDPTAHIDPSASIGPLCVVERGARIGANTVLKARVVVNENCVIGERCLLHPGVVIGADGFGFAPHQGTWEKIEQLGAVRIGNDVEIGANSCVDRGALGDTVLEDGVKLDNLVQIGHNVHVGRHTAMAGCAGVAGSAHIGAHCTVGGGAVVLGHLTLADGVNVSASTTVTRSINKPGLYTGIFPTDDNASWEKNAVTLKQLHKLRDRIKALEAQVGAPQSSGTTTS
;
A
#
# COMPACT_ATOMS: atom_id res chain seq x y z
N SER A 1 -9.26 32.23 -3.06
CA SER A 1 -10.58 32.47 -2.45
C SER A 1 -11.43 31.21 -2.53
N THR A 2 -12.21 30.90 -1.48
CA THR A 2 -13.14 29.76 -1.42
C THR A 2 -14.55 30.29 -1.15
N GLY A 3 -15.59 29.62 -1.70
CA GLY A 3 -17.02 29.89 -1.41
C GLY A 3 -17.54 29.17 -0.15
N ALA A 4 -16.69 28.45 0.61
CA ALA A 4 -17.12 27.73 1.79
C ALA A 4 -17.63 28.66 2.91
N SER A 5 -18.72 28.30 3.58
CA SER A 5 -19.30 29.06 4.68
C SER A 5 -18.45 29.02 5.96
N CYS A 6 -17.64 27.99 6.13
CA CYS A 6 -16.68 27.84 7.23
C CYS A 6 -15.40 27.18 6.72
N VAL A 7 -14.25 27.56 7.27
CA VAL A 7 -12.95 26.98 6.93
C VAL A 7 -12.28 26.40 8.19
N ILE A 8 -11.54 25.33 8.02
CA ILE A 8 -10.72 24.73 9.08
C ILE A 8 -9.27 25.08 8.79
N VAL A 9 -8.58 25.73 9.72
CA VAL A 9 -7.23 26.28 9.50
C VAL A 9 -6.31 25.97 10.67
N SER A 10 -4.99 25.98 10.41
CA SER A 10 -4.00 25.97 11.47
C SER A 10 -3.90 27.34 12.14
N PRO A 11 -3.31 27.44 13.35
CA PRO A 11 -3.15 28.71 14.07
C PRO A 11 -2.44 29.78 13.26
N ALA A 12 -1.53 29.41 12.36
CA ALA A 12 -0.81 30.36 11.49
C ALA A 12 -1.71 31.15 10.53
N PHE A 13 -2.94 30.70 10.28
CA PHE A 13 -3.90 31.33 9.39
C PHE A 13 -5.14 31.87 10.10
N ALA A 14 -5.14 31.90 11.45
CA ALA A 14 -6.29 32.24 12.27
C ALA A 14 -6.86 33.62 11.96
N ASP A 15 -6.01 34.67 11.92
CA ASP A 15 -6.43 36.06 11.69
C ASP A 15 -7.01 36.24 10.28
N ALA A 16 -6.37 35.69 9.27
CA ALA A 16 -6.84 35.76 7.89
C ALA A 16 -8.16 35.02 7.70
N ALA A 17 -8.34 33.89 8.38
CA ALA A 17 -9.58 33.12 8.33
C ALA A 17 -10.72 33.82 9.08
N SER A 18 -10.44 34.39 10.26
CA SER A 18 -11.42 35.15 11.07
C SER A 18 -11.91 36.41 10.35
N ALA A 19 -11.02 37.14 9.70
CA ALA A 19 -11.38 38.30 8.89
C ALA A 19 -12.30 37.97 7.71
N ARG A 20 -12.24 36.71 7.22
CA ARG A 20 -13.10 36.21 6.14
C ARG A 20 -14.51 35.81 6.64
N GLY A 21 -14.61 35.24 7.82
CA GLY A 21 -15.88 34.74 8.38
C GLY A 21 -15.67 33.57 9.33
N ALA A 22 -16.68 32.70 9.41
CA ALA A 22 -16.63 31.56 10.33
C ALA A 22 -15.43 30.64 10.03
N CYS A 23 -14.67 30.30 11.08
CA CYS A 23 -13.53 29.41 10.98
C CYS A 23 -13.37 28.54 12.23
N ILE A 24 -12.75 27.38 12.05
CA ILE A 24 -12.31 26.49 13.13
C ILE A 24 -10.78 26.49 13.11
N VAL A 25 -10.16 26.92 14.21
CA VAL A 25 -8.70 26.93 14.37
C VAL A 25 -8.29 25.69 15.14
N THR A 26 -7.40 24.89 14.58
CA THR A 26 -6.90 23.64 15.18
C THR A 26 -5.44 23.40 14.81
N PRO A 27 -4.62 22.80 15.70
CA PRO A 27 -3.25 22.43 15.36
C PRO A 27 -3.13 21.49 14.16
N ASP A 28 -4.11 20.60 13.96
CA ASP A 28 -4.17 19.65 12.84
C ASP A 28 -5.51 19.77 12.09
N PRO A 29 -5.60 20.65 11.09
CA PRO A 29 -6.81 20.83 10.28
C PRO A 29 -7.24 19.58 9.52
N TYR A 30 -6.30 18.77 9.08
CA TYR A 30 -6.60 17.58 8.28
C TYR A 30 -7.21 16.48 9.14
N HIS A 31 -6.66 16.25 10.32
CA HIS A 31 -7.24 15.32 11.30
C HIS A 31 -8.63 15.81 11.77
N TYR A 32 -8.78 17.12 12.03
CA TYR A 32 -10.09 17.68 12.39
C TYR A 32 -11.13 17.45 11.27
N PHE A 33 -10.74 17.68 10.02
CA PHE A 33 -11.60 17.41 8.87
C PHE A 33 -12.00 15.94 8.78
N ALA A 34 -11.08 15.01 8.99
CA ALA A 34 -11.40 13.58 9.03
C ALA A 34 -12.48 13.27 10.10
N ARG A 35 -12.33 13.81 11.30
CA ARG A 35 -13.34 13.64 12.38
C ARG A 35 -14.69 14.28 12.03
N LEU A 36 -14.68 15.43 11.38
CA LEU A 36 -15.89 16.10 10.92
C LEU A 36 -16.65 15.26 9.89
N THR A 37 -15.94 14.68 8.91
CA THR A 37 -16.56 13.80 7.91
C THR A 37 -17.14 12.53 8.53
N GLN A 38 -16.49 11.97 9.55
CA GLN A 38 -17.01 10.83 10.31
C GLN A 38 -18.27 11.20 11.11
N LEU A 39 -18.26 12.36 11.75
CA LEU A 39 -19.44 12.88 12.46
C LEU A 39 -20.62 13.09 11.50
N TRP A 40 -20.35 13.73 10.37
CA TRP A 40 -21.36 13.95 9.33
C TRP A 40 -21.94 12.63 8.83
N LYS A 41 -21.10 11.65 8.53
CA LYS A 41 -21.54 10.33 8.09
C LYS A 41 -22.44 9.65 9.14
N ARG A 42 -22.04 9.69 10.43
CA ARG A 42 -22.87 9.12 11.51
C ARG A 42 -24.24 9.78 11.65
N ALA A 43 -24.30 11.09 11.39
CA ALA A 43 -25.55 11.84 11.51
C ALA A 43 -26.50 11.67 10.31
N HIS A 44 -25.98 11.36 9.12
CA HIS A 44 -26.77 11.43 7.87
C HIS A 44 -26.80 10.12 7.08
N ALA A 45 -25.84 9.25 7.24
CA ALA A 45 -25.86 7.96 6.54
C ALA A 45 -26.69 6.93 7.31
N PRO A 46 -27.42 6.06 6.61
CA PRO A 46 -28.07 4.93 7.26
C PRO A 46 -27.03 4.08 7.98
N ALA A 47 -27.37 3.60 9.16
CA ALA A 47 -26.51 2.70 9.92
C ALA A 47 -26.21 1.45 9.10
N THR A 48 -24.97 0.97 9.18
CA THR A 48 -24.62 -0.35 8.62
C THR A 48 -25.39 -1.39 9.42
N VAL A 49 -26.21 -2.16 8.74
CA VAL A 49 -27.00 -3.23 9.38
C VAL A 49 -26.14 -4.47 9.48
N ALA A 50 -25.97 -5.00 10.69
CA ALA A 50 -25.32 -6.28 10.91
C ALA A 50 -26.13 -7.43 10.28
N GLY A 51 -25.45 -8.48 9.89
CA GLY A 51 -26.05 -9.67 9.32
C GLY A 51 -25.58 -10.00 7.92
N ILE A 52 -26.13 -11.06 7.37
CA ILE A 52 -25.75 -11.61 6.07
C ILE A 52 -26.82 -11.28 5.05
N HIS A 53 -26.43 -10.61 3.96
CA HIS A 53 -27.35 -10.30 2.87
C HIS A 53 -27.85 -11.62 2.21
N PRO A 54 -29.16 -11.74 1.86
CA PRO A 54 -29.74 -13.00 1.33
C PRO A 54 -29.06 -13.52 0.04
N SER A 55 -28.39 -12.66 -0.73
CA SER A 55 -27.65 -13.07 -1.93
C SER A 55 -26.18 -13.43 -1.66
N ALA A 56 -25.71 -13.36 -0.43
CA ALA A 56 -24.38 -13.84 -0.08
C ALA A 56 -24.36 -15.36 0.04
N VAL A 57 -23.27 -15.97 -0.38
CA VAL A 57 -23.01 -17.41 -0.24
C VAL A 57 -22.01 -17.58 0.89
N VAL A 58 -22.44 -18.23 1.97
CA VAL A 58 -21.61 -18.45 3.16
C VAL A 58 -21.57 -19.94 3.46
N ASP A 59 -20.36 -20.49 3.54
CA ASP A 59 -20.17 -21.89 3.93
C ASP A 59 -20.64 -22.11 5.37
N PRO A 60 -21.35 -23.20 5.66
CA PRO A 60 -21.85 -23.50 7.03
C PRO A 60 -20.76 -23.59 8.10
N THR A 61 -19.52 -23.85 7.73
CA THR A 61 -18.36 -23.92 8.64
C THR A 61 -17.66 -22.59 8.85
N ALA A 62 -18.07 -21.53 8.12
CA ALA A 62 -17.53 -20.19 8.34
C ALA A 62 -18.04 -19.60 9.66
N HIS A 63 -17.18 -18.86 10.33
CA HIS A 63 -17.50 -18.19 11.60
C HIS A 63 -17.62 -16.69 11.38
N ILE A 64 -18.84 -16.17 11.39
CA ILE A 64 -19.12 -14.75 11.22
C ILE A 64 -19.65 -14.20 12.55
N ASP A 65 -18.98 -13.17 13.08
CA ASP A 65 -19.45 -12.49 14.28
C ASP A 65 -20.84 -11.88 14.04
N PRO A 66 -21.77 -11.98 14.98
CA PRO A 66 -23.15 -11.47 14.83
C PRO A 66 -23.23 -9.95 14.53
N SER A 67 -22.20 -9.19 14.90
CA SER A 67 -22.12 -7.74 14.62
C SER A 67 -21.52 -7.41 13.25
N ALA A 68 -20.97 -8.40 12.54
CA ALA A 68 -20.43 -8.19 11.19
C ALA A 68 -21.54 -8.00 10.15
N SER A 69 -21.21 -7.32 9.07
CA SER A 69 -22.10 -7.06 7.93
C SER A 69 -21.54 -7.66 6.66
N ILE A 70 -22.24 -8.63 6.08
CA ILE A 70 -21.87 -9.30 4.83
C ILE A 70 -22.79 -8.81 3.72
N GLY A 71 -22.22 -8.04 2.80
CA GLY A 71 -22.95 -7.39 1.71
C GLY A 71 -23.43 -8.34 0.61
N PRO A 72 -24.16 -7.82 -0.39
CA PRO A 72 -24.72 -8.63 -1.46
C PRO A 72 -23.62 -9.29 -2.32
N LEU A 73 -23.92 -10.52 -2.77
CA LEU A 73 -23.06 -11.31 -3.66
C LEU A 73 -21.65 -11.58 -3.09
N CYS A 74 -21.47 -11.47 -1.76
CA CYS A 74 -20.25 -11.92 -1.10
C CYS A 74 -20.19 -13.45 -1.10
N VAL A 75 -18.96 -13.97 -1.15
CA VAL A 75 -18.67 -15.40 -0.95
C VAL A 75 -17.75 -15.53 0.24
N VAL A 76 -18.12 -16.33 1.23
CA VAL A 76 -17.30 -16.65 2.41
C VAL A 76 -17.19 -18.17 2.50
N GLU A 77 -15.98 -18.67 2.25
CA GLU A 77 -15.75 -20.10 2.13
C GLU A 77 -15.50 -20.78 3.48
N ARG A 78 -15.33 -22.11 3.41
CA ARG A 78 -15.24 -22.99 4.60
C ARG A 78 -14.14 -22.54 5.55
N GLY A 79 -14.43 -22.58 6.84
CA GLY A 79 -13.48 -22.29 7.90
C GLY A 79 -13.02 -20.83 7.95
N ALA A 80 -13.49 -19.95 7.06
CA ALA A 80 -13.19 -18.53 7.11
C ALA A 80 -13.77 -17.91 8.39
N ARG A 81 -13.09 -16.89 8.93
CA ARG A 81 -13.49 -16.19 10.16
C ARG A 81 -13.58 -14.70 9.93
N ILE A 82 -14.69 -14.09 10.31
CA ILE A 82 -14.94 -12.64 10.19
C ILE A 82 -15.21 -12.08 11.59
N GLY A 83 -14.37 -11.15 12.03
CA GLY A 83 -14.44 -10.54 13.36
C GLY A 83 -15.54 -9.50 13.52
N ALA A 84 -15.72 -9.03 14.76
CA ALA A 84 -16.77 -8.14 15.19
C ALA A 84 -16.73 -6.78 14.43
N ASN A 85 -17.92 -6.26 14.10
CA ASN A 85 -18.10 -4.99 13.41
C ASN A 85 -17.39 -4.86 12.05
N THR A 86 -16.92 -5.97 11.47
CA THR A 86 -16.30 -5.98 10.14
C THR A 86 -17.38 -5.92 9.07
N VAL A 87 -17.11 -5.14 8.04
CA VAL A 87 -18.03 -4.87 6.92
C VAL A 87 -17.42 -5.37 5.62
N LEU A 88 -18.03 -6.37 5.03
CA LEU A 88 -17.77 -6.78 3.65
C LEU A 88 -18.79 -6.09 2.74
N LYS A 89 -18.31 -5.24 1.81
CA LYS A 89 -19.17 -4.62 0.81
C LYS A 89 -19.56 -5.65 -0.26
N ALA A 90 -20.25 -5.22 -1.31
CA ALA A 90 -20.72 -6.12 -2.36
C ALA A 90 -19.57 -6.89 -3.05
N ARG A 91 -19.80 -8.17 -3.37
CA ARG A 91 -18.90 -9.03 -4.15
C ARG A 91 -17.50 -9.22 -3.55
N VAL A 92 -17.37 -9.17 -2.25
CA VAL A 92 -16.13 -9.57 -1.57
C VAL A 92 -16.07 -11.08 -1.52
N VAL A 93 -14.88 -11.63 -1.81
CA VAL A 93 -14.60 -13.07 -1.70
C VAL A 93 -13.58 -13.29 -0.58
N VAL A 94 -13.92 -14.14 0.36
CA VAL A 94 -13.03 -14.61 1.43
C VAL A 94 -12.88 -16.11 1.29
N ASN A 95 -11.73 -16.54 0.81
CA ASN A 95 -11.46 -17.95 0.57
C ASN A 95 -11.22 -18.73 1.87
N GLU A 96 -11.15 -20.01 1.73
CA GLU A 96 -11.11 -20.97 2.84
C GLU A 96 -10.01 -20.67 3.87
N ASN A 97 -10.36 -20.86 5.14
CA ASN A 97 -9.48 -20.74 6.30
C ASN A 97 -8.87 -19.33 6.52
N CYS A 98 -9.23 -18.34 5.72
CA CYS A 98 -8.78 -16.95 5.92
C CYS A 98 -9.43 -16.33 7.16
N VAL A 99 -8.70 -15.46 7.84
CA VAL A 99 -9.16 -14.77 9.04
C VAL A 99 -9.09 -13.27 8.84
N ILE A 100 -10.20 -12.60 9.12
CA ILE A 100 -10.32 -11.12 9.12
C ILE A 100 -10.68 -10.69 10.54
N GLY A 101 -9.90 -9.80 11.11
CA GLY A 101 -10.10 -9.26 12.45
C GLY A 101 -11.33 -8.38 12.58
N GLU A 102 -11.36 -7.58 13.62
CA GLU A 102 -12.49 -6.72 13.97
C GLU A 102 -12.43 -5.34 13.28
N ARG A 103 -13.59 -4.70 13.10
CA ARG A 103 -13.73 -3.32 12.59
C ARG A 103 -13.04 -3.09 11.24
N CYS A 104 -12.91 -4.15 10.45
CA CYS A 104 -12.37 -4.06 9.11
C CYS A 104 -13.43 -3.58 8.11
N LEU A 105 -12.97 -2.94 7.03
CA LEU A 105 -13.82 -2.54 5.91
C LEU A 105 -13.22 -3.03 4.60
N LEU A 106 -13.90 -3.96 3.95
CA LEU A 106 -13.49 -4.46 2.64
C LEU A 106 -14.45 -3.92 1.58
N HIS A 107 -13.89 -3.16 0.63
CA HIS A 107 -14.63 -2.52 -0.45
C HIS A 107 -15.05 -3.50 -1.56
N PRO A 108 -15.93 -3.11 -2.48
CA PRO A 108 -16.48 -4.04 -3.47
C PRO A 108 -15.41 -4.73 -4.32
N GLY A 109 -15.57 -6.04 -4.52
CA GLY A 109 -14.70 -6.82 -5.38
C GLY A 109 -13.35 -7.21 -4.79
N VAL A 110 -13.11 -6.95 -3.50
CA VAL A 110 -11.90 -7.44 -2.81
C VAL A 110 -11.88 -8.95 -2.77
N VAL A 111 -10.71 -9.55 -3.02
CA VAL A 111 -10.48 -11.00 -2.95
C VAL A 111 -9.40 -11.28 -1.91
N ILE A 112 -9.74 -12.10 -0.92
CA ILE A 112 -8.84 -12.53 0.16
C ILE A 112 -8.59 -14.02 0.04
N GLY A 113 -7.32 -14.42 -0.10
CA GLY A 113 -6.90 -15.80 -0.07
C GLY A 113 -6.95 -16.53 -1.42
N ALA A 114 -6.95 -15.81 -2.55
CA ALA A 114 -6.69 -16.42 -3.85
C ALA A 114 -5.31 -17.09 -3.88
N ASP A 115 -5.13 -18.10 -4.73
CA ASP A 115 -3.82 -18.73 -4.90
C ASP A 115 -2.79 -17.70 -5.36
N GLY A 116 -1.63 -17.69 -4.73
CA GLY A 116 -0.47 -16.96 -5.18
C GLY A 116 0.11 -17.55 -6.48
N PHE A 117 0.95 -16.76 -7.16
CA PHE A 117 1.61 -17.18 -8.40
C PHE A 117 2.81 -18.09 -8.05
N GLY A 118 2.54 -19.38 -7.88
CA GLY A 118 3.52 -20.41 -7.59
C GLY A 118 3.59 -21.46 -8.69
N PHE A 119 4.67 -21.44 -9.51
CA PHE A 119 4.89 -22.41 -10.57
C PHE A 119 6.38 -22.77 -10.68
N ALA A 120 6.68 -24.06 -10.83
CA ALA A 120 8.01 -24.58 -11.10
C ALA A 120 8.20 -24.81 -12.61
N PRO A 121 9.27 -24.29 -13.24
CA PRO A 121 9.57 -24.63 -14.62
C PRO A 121 10.09 -26.07 -14.72
N HIS A 122 9.46 -26.88 -15.57
CA HIS A 122 9.90 -28.25 -15.83
C HIS A 122 9.72 -28.58 -17.32
N GLN A 123 10.79 -28.96 -18.00
CA GLN A 123 10.80 -29.38 -19.40
C GLN A 123 10.03 -28.46 -20.37
N GLY A 124 10.12 -27.12 -20.18
CA GLY A 124 9.46 -26.11 -21.00
C GLY A 124 7.99 -25.87 -20.67
N THR A 125 7.47 -26.47 -19.59
CA THR A 125 6.13 -26.27 -19.05
C THR A 125 6.18 -25.70 -17.63
N TRP A 126 5.02 -25.36 -17.07
CA TRP A 126 4.87 -24.84 -15.71
C TRP A 126 4.06 -25.83 -14.87
N GLU A 127 4.68 -26.36 -13.80
CA GLU A 127 3.99 -27.17 -12.82
C GLU A 127 3.55 -26.30 -11.64
N LYS A 128 2.28 -26.43 -11.27
CA LYS A 128 1.69 -25.66 -10.16
C LYS A 128 2.30 -26.07 -8.84
N ILE A 129 2.68 -25.07 -8.03
CA ILE A 129 2.99 -25.22 -6.62
C ILE A 129 1.73 -24.87 -5.85
N GLU A 130 1.15 -25.85 -5.15
CA GLU A 130 -0.07 -25.66 -4.38
C GLU A 130 0.11 -24.63 -3.28
N GLN A 131 -0.92 -23.81 -3.10
CA GLN A 131 -0.94 -22.73 -2.11
C GLN A 131 -1.74 -23.19 -0.89
N LEU A 132 -1.05 -23.68 0.13
CA LEU A 132 -1.63 -24.41 1.27
C LEU A 132 -1.83 -23.54 2.52
N GLY A 133 -1.27 -22.33 2.54
CA GLY A 133 -1.46 -21.35 3.60
C GLY A 133 -2.79 -20.62 3.48
N ALA A 134 -2.97 -19.58 4.27
CA ALA A 134 -4.15 -18.72 4.27
C ALA A 134 -3.75 -17.23 4.30
N VAL A 135 -4.71 -16.36 4.59
CA VAL A 135 -4.50 -14.94 4.88
C VAL A 135 -4.95 -14.62 6.30
N ARG A 136 -4.15 -13.86 7.02
CA ARG A 136 -4.46 -13.32 8.35
C ARG A 136 -4.50 -11.81 8.30
N ILE A 137 -5.66 -11.24 8.53
CA ILE A 137 -5.88 -9.78 8.58
C ILE A 137 -6.19 -9.39 10.01
N GLY A 138 -5.44 -8.43 10.55
CA GLY A 138 -5.63 -7.86 11.88
C GLY A 138 -6.89 -7.00 11.99
N ASN A 139 -6.93 -6.16 13.00
CA ASN A 139 -8.07 -5.29 13.29
C ASN A 139 -7.93 -3.94 12.59
N ASP A 140 -9.05 -3.22 12.42
CA ASP A 140 -9.09 -1.85 11.88
C ASP A 140 -8.44 -1.73 10.49
N VAL A 141 -8.42 -2.80 9.70
CA VAL A 141 -7.88 -2.84 8.33
C VAL A 141 -8.93 -2.35 7.33
N GLU A 142 -8.51 -1.54 6.38
CA GLU A 142 -9.36 -1.13 5.25
C GLU A 142 -8.72 -1.51 3.93
N ILE A 143 -9.49 -2.17 3.05
CA ILE A 143 -9.02 -2.67 1.75
C ILE A 143 -9.92 -2.12 0.65
N GLY A 144 -9.32 -1.33 -0.24
CA GLY A 144 -9.97 -0.69 -1.38
C GLY A 144 -10.46 -1.66 -2.44
N ALA A 145 -11.33 -1.18 -3.30
CA ALA A 145 -12.04 -1.98 -4.29
C ALA A 145 -11.10 -2.74 -5.24
N ASN A 146 -11.46 -3.99 -5.54
CA ASN A 146 -10.73 -4.90 -6.44
C ASN A 146 -9.26 -5.15 -6.06
N SER A 147 -8.88 -4.91 -4.81
CA SER A 147 -7.58 -5.31 -4.29
C SER A 147 -7.59 -6.81 -3.99
N CYS A 148 -6.43 -7.45 -4.21
CA CYS A 148 -6.25 -8.87 -3.98
C CYS A 148 -5.14 -9.11 -2.94
N VAL A 149 -5.39 -10.05 -2.03
CA VAL A 149 -4.40 -10.53 -1.06
C VAL A 149 -4.30 -12.04 -1.22
N ASP A 150 -3.19 -12.49 -1.80
CA ASP A 150 -2.98 -13.91 -2.08
C ASP A 150 -2.68 -14.68 -0.80
N ARG A 151 -3.10 -15.95 -0.74
CA ARG A 151 -2.71 -16.85 0.34
C ARG A 151 -1.23 -17.22 0.26
N GLY A 152 -0.66 -17.61 1.37
CA GLY A 152 0.71 -18.09 1.37
C GLY A 152 0.84 -19.52 0.82
N ALA A 153 2.04 -19.85 0.37
CA ALA A 153 2.32 -21.20 -0.16
C ALA A 153 2.26 -22.28 0.94
N LEU A 154 3.01 -22.11 2.03
CA LEU A 154 2.98 -23.00 3.20
C LEU A 154 2.57 -22.25 4.47
N GLY A 155 3.18 -21.08 4.71
CA GLY A 155 2.79 -20.17 5.78
C GLY A 155 1.75 -19.15 5.27
N ASP A 156 1.23 -18.34 6.17
CA ASP A 156 0.18 -17.37 5.85
C ASP A 156 0.74 -16.07 5.27
N THR A 157 -0.07 -15.36 4.48
CA THR A 157 0.10 -13.94 4.19
C THR A 157 -0.54 -13.13 5.31
N VAL A 158 0.13 -12.08 5.79
CA VAL A 158 -0.28 -11.34 6.99
C VAL A 158 -0.39 -9.84 6.72
N LEU A 159 -1.54 -9.27 7.08
CA LEU A 159 -1.74 -7.83 7.23
C LEU A 159 -2.00 -7.53 8.70
N GLU A 160 -1.12 -6.76 9.34
CA GLU A 160 -1.28 -6.39 10.75
C GLU A 160 -2.36 -5.30 10.96
N ASP A 161 -2.60 -4.94 12.21
CA ASP A 161 -3.64 -3.97 12.60
C ASP A 161 -3.45 -2.61 11.91
N GLY A 162 -4.56 -2.00 11.53
CA GLY A 162 -4.60 -0.64 11.01
C GLY A 162 -4.06 -0.46 9.59
N VAL A 163 -3.68 -1.52 8.89
CA VAL A 163 -3.23 -1.45 7.48
C VAL A 163 -4.33 -0.85 6.60
N LYS A 164 -3.93 0.01 5.66
CA LYS A 164 -4.81 0.65 4.67
C LYS A 164 -4.31 0.37 3.27
N LEU A 165 -5.10 -0.34 2.50
CA LEU A 165 -4.86 -0.59 1.08
C LEU A 165 -5.89 0.19 0.26
N ASP A 166 -5.44 0.95 -0.71
CA ASP A 166 -6.31 1.62 -1.67
C ASP A 166 -6.79 0.62 -2.75
N ASN A 167 -7.47 1.10 -3.76
CA ASN A 167 -8.03 0.28 -4.84
C ASN A 167 -6.93 -0.35 -5.70
N LEU A 168 -7.20 -1.57 -6.21
CA LEU A 168 -6.33 -2.28 -7.14
C LEU A 168 -4.92 -2.57 -6.59
N VAL A 169 -4.78 -2.71 -5.29
CA VAL A 169 -3.52 -3.13 -4.66
C VAL A 169 -3.40 -4.66 -4.75
N GLN A 170 -2.19 -5.13 -5.13
CA GLN A 170 -1.85 -6.56 -5.16
C GLN A 170 -0.87 -6.89 -4.04
N ILE A 171 -1.26 -7.80 -3.15
CA ILE A 171 -0.40 -8.40 -2.14
C ILE A 171 -0.15 -9.85 -2.51
N GLY A 172 1.10 -10.19 -2.82
CA GLY A 172 1.50 -11.55 -3.21
C GLY A 172 1.56 -12.51 -2.02
N HIS A 173 1.74 -13.79 -2.33
CA HIS A 173 1.79 -14.87 -1.34
C HIS A 173 2.89 -14.67 -0.30
N ASN A 174 2.66 -15.04 0.95
CA ASN A 174 3.61 -14.95 2.06
C ASN A 174 4.14 -13.53 2.36
N VAL A 175 3.49 -12.49 1.87
CA VAL A 175 3.83 -11.12 2.22
C VAL A 175 3.42 -10.85 3.67
N HIS A 176 4.25 -10.11 4.39
CA HIS A 176 3.92 -9.56 5.70
C HIS A 176 3.88 -8.03 5.61
N VAL A 177 2.77 -7.43 6.01
CA VAL A 177 2.61 -5.97 6.08
C VAL A 177 2.42 -5.57 7.54
N GLY A 178 3.38 -4.81 8.07
CA GLY A 178 3.38 -4.29 9.43
C GLY A 178 2.27 -3.26 9.67
N ARG A 179 1.92 -3.13 10.94
CA ARG A 179 0.80 -2.29 11.41
C ARG A 179 0.86 -0.86 10.89
N HIS A 180 -0.33 -0.29 10.67
CA HIS A 180 -0.52 1.11 10.25
C HIS A 180 0.23 1.50 8.96
N THR A 181 0.61 0.53 8.14
CA THR A 181 1.17 0.77 6.81
C THR A 181 0.04 1.08 5.83
N ALA A 182 0.27 2.06 4.95
CA ALA A 182 -0.67 2.47 3.92
C ALA A 182 -0.09 2.29 2.53
N MET A 183 -0.89 1.77 1.59
CA MET A 183 -0.52 1.59 0.19
C MET A 183 -1.55 2.26 -0.71
N ALA A 184 -1.09 3.14 -1.58
CA ALA A 184 -1.94 3.86 -2.51
C ALA A 184 -2.29 2.99 -3.74
N GLY A 185 -3.21 3.48 -4.56
CA GLY A 185 -3.81 2.73 -5.66
C GLY A 185 -2.81 2.11 -6.63
N CYS A 186 -3.12 0.91 -7.10
CA CYS A 186 -2.30 0.13 -8.02
C CYS A 186 -0.89 -0.23 -7.48
N ALA A 187 -0.61 -0.07 -6.20
CA ALA A 187 0.65 -0.55 -5.63
C ALA A 187 0.69 -2.08 -5.62
N GLY A 188 1.90 -2.65 -5.80
CA GLY A 188 2.11 -4.09 -5.81
C GLY A 188 3.24 -4.52 -4.87
N VAL A 189 3.03 -5.60 -4.12
CA VAL A 189 4.05 -6.23 -3.28
C VAL A 189 4.17 -7.69 -3.70
N ALA A 190 5.32 -8.06 -4.24
CA ALA A 190 5.57 -9.41 -4.71
C ALA A 190 5.85 -10.38 -3.55
N GLY A 191 5.69 -11.66 -3.83
CA GLY A 191 5.69 -12.72 -2.83
C GLY A 191 6.88 -12.72 -1.88
N SER A 192 6.62 -13.09 -0.63
CA SER A 192 7.59 -13.21 0.45
C SER A 192 8.31 -11.90 0.84
N ALA A 193 7.80 -10.74 0.43
CA ALA A 193 8.32 -9.46 0.91
C ALA A 193 7.82 -9.15 2.32
N HIS A 194 8.63 -8.47 3.11
CA HIS A 194 8.30 -7.99 4.45
C HIS A 194 8.30 -6.47 4.49
N ILE A 195 7.15 -5.88 4.71
CA ILE A 195 6.96 -4.44 4.83
C ILE A 195 6.81 -4.11 6.31
N GLY A 196 7.67 -3.23 6.82
CA GLY A 196 7.63 -2.80 8.22
C GLY A 196 6.38 -2.03 8.59
N ALA A 197 6.28 -1.65 9.85
CA ALA A 197 5.19 -0.84 10.38
C ALA A 197 5.31 0.63 9.95
N HIS A 198 4.16 1.34 9.89
CA HIS A 198 4.10 2.77 9.59
C HIS A 198 4.77 3.18 8.27
N CYS A 199 4.83 2.26 7.31
CA CYS A 199 5.31 2.54 5.96
C CYS A 199 4.25 3.20 5.10
N THR A 200 4.68 3.90 4.04
CA THR A 200 3.78 4.33 2.96
C THR A 200 4.33 3.86 1.62
N VAL A 201 3.47 3.28 0.78
CA VAL A 201 3.81 2.86 -0.58
C VAL A 201 2.97 3.67 -1.55
N GLY A 202 3.61 4.51 -2.34
CA GLY A 202 2.95 5.40 -3.30
C GLY A 202 2.25 4.65 -4.43
N GLY A 203 1.28 5.31 -5.07
CA GLY A 203 0.49 4.71 -6.15
C GLY A 203 1.34 4.18 -7.29
N GLY A 204 1.01 2.99 -7.79
CA GLY A 204 1.74 2.32 -8.86
C GLY A 204 3.17 1.88 -8.50
N ALA A 205 3.60 2.04 -7.24
CA ALA A 205 4.91 1.55 -6.82
C ALA A 205 4.89 0.03 -6.65
N VAL A 206 6.03 -0.62 -6.90
CA VAL A 206 6.18 -2.07 -6.81
C VAL A 206 7.36 -2.42 -5.89
N VAL A 207 7.14 -3.31 -4.94
CA VAL A 207 8.18 -3.92 -4.11
C VAL A 207 8.41 -5.33 -4.62
N LEU A 208 9.63 -5.64 -5.06
CA LEU A 208 9.99 -6.98 -5.55
C LEU A 208 9.99 -8.02 -4.41
N GLY A 209 9.89 -9.28 -4.79
CA GLY A 209 9.80 -10.40 -3.87
C GLY A 209 11.02 -10.58 -2.97
N HIS A 210 10.80 -11.18 -1.78
CA HIS A 210 11.83 -11.50 -0.79
C HIS A 210 12.62 -10.29 -0.25
N LEU A 211 12.09 -9.07 -0.41
CA LEU A 211 12.71 -7.85 0.12
C LEU A 211 12.12 -7.48 1.48
N THR A 212 12.92 -6.74 2.26
CA THR A 212 12.49 -6.18 3.54
C THR A 212 12.55 -4.66 3.50
N LEU A 213 11.46 -4.01 3.91
CA LEU A 213 11.42 -2.58 4.19
C LEU A 213 11.36 -2.40 5.72
N ALA A 214 12.26 -1.60 6.27
CA ALA A 214 12.24 -1.24 7.69
C ALA A 214 10.98 -0.41 8.04
N ASP A 215 10.66 -0.31 9.32
CA ASP A 215 9.60 0.56 9.80
C ASP A 215 9.81 2.01 9.35
N GLY A 216 8.71 2.72 9.02
CA GLY A 216 8.74 4.12 8.64
C GLY A 216 9.36 4.42 7.26
N VAL A 217 9.52 3.42 6.41
CA VAL A 217 9.94 3.62 5.01
C VAL A 217 8.78 4.18 4.19
N ASN A 218 9.05 5.27 3.46
CA ASN A 218 8.10 5.90 2.55
C ASN A 218 8.60 5.73 1.11
N VAL A 219 7.83 5.07 0.27
CA VAL A 219 8.14 4.82 -1.14
C VAL A 219 7.31 5.76 -2.01
N SER A 220 7.96 6.58 -2.84
CA SER A 220 7.28 7.48 -3.78
C SER A 220 6.48 6.71 -4.84
N ALA A 221 5.48 7.36 -5.43
CA ALA A 221 4.66 6.78 -6.50
C ALA A 221 5.53 6.28 -7.67
N SER A 222 5.06 5.23 -8.34
CA SER A 222 5.70 4.61 -9.51
C SER A 222 7.15 4.16 -9.30
N THR A 223 7.58 3.99 -8.06
CA THR A 223 8.93 3.52 -7.72
C THR A 223 8.98 2.00 -7.73
N THR A 224 9.99 1.42 -8.37
CA THR A 224 10.29 -0.01 -8.26
C THR A 224 11.40 -0.22 -7.24
N VAL A 225 11.06 -0.86 -6.11
CA VAL A 225 12.02 -1.22 -5.07
C VAL A 225 12.66 -2.56 -5.44
N THR A 226 13.96 -2.53 -5.75
CA THR A 226 14.73 -3.69 -6.24
C THR A 226 15.71 -4.27 -5.20
N ARG A 227 15.77 -3.69 -4.00
CA ARG A 227 16.62 -4.14 -2.89
C ARG A 227 15.98 -3.75 -1.56
N SER A 228 16.33 -4.48 -0.50
CA SER A 228 15.86 -4.17 0.86
C SER A 228 16.29 -2.77 1.31
N ILE A 229 15.41 -2.12 2.08
CA ILE A 229 15.61 -0.77 2.62
C ILE A 229 15.59 -0.87 4.14
N ASN A 230 16.75 -0.72 4.76
CA ASN A 230 16.96 -1.01 6.19
C ASN A 230 16.89 0.23 7.10
N LYS A 231 16.49 1.38 6.57
CA LYS A 231 16.38 2.64 7.33
C LYS A 231 15.10 3.37 6.96
N PRO A 232 14.40 4.00 7.94
CA PRO A 232 13.26 4.87 7.64
C PRO A 232 13.69 6.03 6.75
N GLY A 233 12.76 6.59 5.98
CA GLY A 233 13.00 7.71 5.10
C GLY A 233 12.16 7.65 3.83
N LEU A 234 12.26 8.68 2.99
CA LEU A 234 11.60 8.76 1.70
C LEU A 234 12.53 8.25 0.58
N TYR A 235 12.03 7.32 -0.21
CA TYR A 235 12.77 6.68 -1.31
C TYR A 235 12.03 6.85 -2.62
N THR A 236 12.75 7.33 -3.63
CA THR A 236 12.20 7.61 -4.97
C THR A 236 13.03 6.90 -6.02
N GLY A 237 12.39 6.19 -6.94
CA GLY A 237 13.03 5.42 -8.00
C GLY A 237 12.32 5.57 -9.35
N ILE A 238 11.87 6.79 -9.67
CA ILE A 238 11.23 7.13 -10.95
C ILE A 238 12.08 8.12 -11.71
N PHE A 239 12.13 7.97 -13.05
CA PHE A 239 12.76 8.95 -13.93
C PHE A 239 11.89 10.23 -13.99
N PRO A 240 12.47 11.45 -13.86
CA PRO A 240 11.72 12.70 -13.91
C PRO A 240 10.92 12.87 -15.19
N THR A 241 9.72 13.42 -15.08
CA THR A 241 8.90 13.82 -16.22
C THR A 241 9.55 15.04 -16.89
N ASP A 242 9.59 15.05 -18.23
CA ASP A 242 10.07 16.15 -19.05
C ASP A 242 9.23 16.22 -20.33
N ASP A 243 9.41 17.25 -21.18
CA ASP A 243 8.88 17.20 -22.53
C ASP A 243 9.50 16.02 -23.31
N ASN A 244 8.76 15.48 -24.30
CA ASN A 244 9.18 14.24 -24.95
C ASN A 244 10.57 14.33 -25.60
N ALA A 245 10.91 15.46 -26.23
CA ALA A 245 12.19 15.61 -26.93
C ALA A 245 13.38 15.65 -25.95
N SER A 246 13.22 16.31 -24.80
CA SER A 246 14.19 16.33 -23.70
C SER A 246 14.29 14.97 -23.03
N TRP A 247 13.15 14.33 -22.78
CA TRP A 247 13.12 12.99 -22.19
C TRP A 247 13.86 11.95 -23.03
N GLU A 248 13.65 11.93 -24.35
CA GLU A 248 14.34 11.01 -25.26
C GLU A 248 15.86 11.19 -25.24
N LYS A 249 16.35 12.44 -25.26
CA LYS A 249 17.80 12.76 -25.16
C LYS A 249 18.37 12.24 -23.84
N ASN A 250 17.68 12.48 -22.72
CA ASN A 250 18.09 12.03 -21.41
C ASN A 250 18.09 10.50 -21.32
N ALA A 251 17.05 9.83 -21.85
CA ALA A 251 16.95 8.37 -21.88
C ALA A 251 18.08 7.71 -22.69
N VAL A 252 18.46 8.28 -23.84
CA VAL A 252 19.62 7.84 -24.65
C VAL A 252 20.92 8.00 -23.85
N THR A 253 21.08 9.13 -23.16
CA THR A 253 22.24 9.41 -22.32
C THR A 253 22.37 8.40 -21.18
N LEU A 254 21.26 8.09 -20.48
CA LEU A 254 21.23 7.06 -19.43
C LEU A 254 21.76 5.69 -19.92
N LYS A 255 21.36 5.25 -21.12
CA LYS A 255 21.86 4.01 -21.72
C LYS A 255 23.37 4.02 -21.98
N GLN A 256 23.99 5.20 -22.03
CA GLN A 256 25.40 5.39 -22.32
C GLN A 256 26.24 5.79 -21.10
N LEU A 257 25.68 5.82 -19.89
CA LEU A 257 26.38 6.27 -18.68
C LEU A 257 27.73 5.54 -18.46
N HIS A 258 27.80 4.25 -18.73
CA HIS A 258 29.05 3.50 -18.60
C HIS A 258 30.12 4.00 -19.58
N LYS A 259 29.76 4.33 -20.83
CA LYS A 259 30.68 4.90 -21.83
C LYS A 259 31.13 6.31 -21.44
N LEU A 260 30.23 7.11 -20.89
CA LEU A 260 30.58 8.44 -20.37
C LEU A 260 31.56 8.35 -19.22
N ARG A 261 31.33 7.44 -18.25
CA ARG A 261 32.27 7.17 -17.15
C ARG A 261 33.65 6.76 -17.67
N ASP A 262 33.71 5.88 -18.66
CA ASP A 262 35.00 5.41 -19.21
C ASP A 262 35.73 6.52 -19.96
N ARG A 263 34.99 7.41 -20.67
CA ARG A 263 35.58 8.63 -21.28
C ARG A 263 36.11 9.60 -20.23
N ILE A 264 35.37 9.82 -19.12
CA ILE A 264 35.83 10.68 -18.03
C ILE A 264 37.14 10.13 -17.45
N LYS A 265 37.21 8.82 -17.14
CA LYS A 265 38.41 8.19 -16.63
C LYS A 265 39.62 8.35 -17.58
N ALA A 266 39.38 8.21 -18.88
CA ALA A 266 40.44 8.40 -19.89
C ALA A 266 40.92 9.86 -19.91
N LEU A 267 40.02 10.85 -19.81
CA LEU A 267 40.40 12.24 -19.74
C LEU A 267 41.14 12.59 -18.45
N GLU A 268 40.72 12.09 -17.31
CA GLU A 268 41.40 12.24 -16.01
C GLU A 268 42.82 11.71 -16.07
N ALA A 269 43.02 10.56 -16.71
CA ALA A 269 44.36 9.98 -16.91
C ALA A 269 45.26 10.83 -17.82
N GLN A 270 44.68 11.54 -18.82
CA GLN A 270 45.43 12.42 -19.72
C GLN A 270 45.82 13.77 -19.09
N VAL A 271 44.94 14.30 -18.21
CA VAL A 271 45.15 15.62 -17.57
C VAL A 271 46.14 15.51 -16.38
N GLY A 272 46.42 14.30 -15.88
CA GLY A 272 47.21 14.04 -14.69
C GLY A 272 46.46 14.38 -13.40
N ALA A 273 46.58 13.55 -12.38
CA ALA A 273 46.11 13.91 -11.06
C ALA A 273 46.81 15.21 -10.62
N PRO A 274 46.09 16.17 -10.00
CA PRO A 274 46.75 17.38 -9.50
C PRO A 274 47.83 16.97 -8.54
N GLN A 275 49.10 17.31 -8.87
CA GLN A 275 50.24 17.09 -7.97
C GLN A 275 49.94 17.87 -6.69
N SER A 276 49.76 17.16 -5.59
CA SER A 276 49.76 17.77 -4.26
C SER A 276 51.16 18.46 -4.13
N SER A 277 51.20 19.78 -4.26
CA SER A 277 52.39 20.57 -3.98
C SER A 277 52.71 20.39 -2.49
N GLY A 278 53.67 19.51 -2.21
CA GLY A 278 54.28 19.39 -0.91
C GLY A 278 55.02 20.67 -0.60
N THR A 279 54.47 21.49 0.25
CA THR A 279 55.17 22.61 0.89
C THR A 279 56.12 21.97 1.92
N THR A 280 57.39 21.78 1.51
CA THR A 280 58.52 21.62 2.45
C THR A 280 58.82 22.99 3.03
N THR A 281 58.44 23.18 4.30
CA THR A 281 58.98 24.26 5.14
C THR A 281 60.23 23.73 5.83
N SER A 282 61.37 24.33 5.49
CA SER A 282 62.62 24.26 6.23
C SER A 282 62.51 25.00 7.58
#